data_e8dcb00cb1235f327012d23e805f26c0
#
_entry.id   e8dcb00cb1235f327012d23e805f26c0
#
_cell.length_a   1.000
_cell.length_b   1.000
_cell.length_c   1.000
_cell.angle_alpha   90.00
_cell.angle_beta   90.00
_cell.angle_gamma   90.00
#
_symmetry.space_group_name_H-M   'P 1'
#
loop_
_entity.id
_entity.type
_entity.pdbx_description
1 polymer ?
#
loop_
_entity_poly.entity_id
_entity_poly.type
_entity_poly.pdbx_seq_one_letter_code
_entity_poly.pdbx_strand_id
1 'polypeptide(L)'
;MKLQLTMASFTICLLFSPMLRAQESPRIVSYDLTVQIDVPNRQVEVGGSFEVNFHDSDSISLVLWRHARIDTLRHSSREITYRFDTLAPAPAQFIPDGRTLTLYRPAGADDRCRINTRYTLYMQEVQGPAKSFNDHWNELG
;
A
#
# COMPACT_ATOMS: atom_id res chain seq x y z
N MET A 1 -28.51 58.52 -15.02
CA MET A 1 -27.29 58.27 -14.25
C MET A 1 -27.49 57.07 -13.34
N LYS A 2 -27.52 55.87 -13.93
CA LYS A 2 -27.65 54.60 -13.20
C LYS A 2 -27.28 53.48 -14.17
N LEU A 3 -25.99 53.19 -14.35
CA LEU A 3 -25.52 51.92 -14.99
C LEU A 3 -24.00 51.84 -14.98
N GLN A 4 -23.37 51.70 -13.84
CA GLN A 4 -21.94 51.35 -13.79
C GLN A 4 -21.53 50.69 -12.48
N LEU A 5 -22.34 49.84 -11.87
CA LEU A 5 -21.93 49.19 -10.62
C LEU A 5 -22.16 47.66 -10.59
N THR A 6 -22.21 47.02 -11.75
CA THR A 6 -22.51 45.56 -11.76
C THR A 6 -21.42 44.72 -12.45
N MET A 7 -20.33 45.32 -12.91
CA MET A 7 -19.26 44.53 -13.57
C MET A 7 -17.99 44.27 -12.73
N ALA A 8 -17.85 44.90 -11.57
CA ALA A 8 -16.67 44.69 -10.71
C ALA A 8 -16.76 43.45 -9.80
N SER A 9 -17.96 42.92 -9.57
CA SER A 9 -18.13 41.82 -8.64
C SER A 9 -17.91 40.44 -9.24
N PHE A 10 -17.94 40.30 -10.58
CA PHE A 10 -17.80 38.99 -11.26
C PHE A 10 -16.35 38.62 -11.56
N THR A 11 -15.45 39.59 -11.61
CA THR A 11 -14.03 39.37 -11.93
C THR A 11 -13.22 38.88 -10.74
N ILE A 12 -13.68 39.13 -9.50
CA ILE A 12 -12.97 38.72 -8.27
C ILE A 12 -13.21 37.26 -7.92
N CYS A 13 -14.34 36.67 -8.30
CA CYS A 13 -14.60 35.24 -8.05
C CYS A 13 -13.81 34.28 -8.94
N LEU A 14 -13.28 34.72 -10.07
CA LEU A 14 -12.50 33.89 -10.99
C LEU A 14 -11.01 33.78 -10.59
N LEU A 15 -10.51 34.63 -9.71
CA LEU A 15 -9.12 34.59 -9.24
C LEU A 15 -8.89 33.71 -8.01
N PHE A 16 -9.96 33.26 -7.39
CA PHE A 16 -9.92 32.32 -6.24
C PHE A 16 -10.50 30.94 -6.57
N SER A 17 -10.43 30.51 -7.82
CA SER A 17 -10.53 29.07 -8.05
C SER A 17 -9.26 28.45 -7.44
N PRO A 18 -9.33 27.80 -6.27
CA PRO A 18 -8.22 26.97 -5.84
C PRO A 18 -8.04 25.98 -7.00
N MET A 19 -6.87 25.97 -7.62
CA MET A 19 -6.47 24.82 -8.42
C MET A 19 -6.58 23.64 -7.46
N LEU A 20 -7.70 22.93 -7.51
CA LEU A 20 -7.85 21.58 -6.99
C LEU A 20 -6.86 20.74 -7.80
N ARG A 21 -5.58 20.81 -7.45
CA ARG A 21 -4.63 19.78 -7.82
C ARG A 21 -5.23 18.51 -7.22
N ALA A 22 -5.69 17.63 -8.08
CA ALA A 22 -6.01 16.28 -7.65
C ALA A 22 -4.75 15.79 -6.93
N GLN A 23 -4.83 15.70 -5.60
CA GLN A 23 -3.70 15.25 -4.80
C GLN A 23 -3.45 13.80 -5.18
N GLU A 24 -2.38 13.56 -5.91
CA GLU A 24 -2.03 12.21 -6.32
C GLU A 24 -1.74 11.39 -5.06
N SER A 25 -2.42 10.27 -4.93
CA SER A 25 -2.23 9.37 -3.79
C SER A 25 -0.88 8.67 -3.86
N PRO A 26 -0.24 8.37 -2.72
CA PRO A 26 0.98 7.59 -2.69
C PRO A 26 0.74 6.22 -3.31
N ARG A 27 1.69 5.74 -4.12
CA ARG A 27 1.56 4.46 -4.84
C ARG A 27 2.89 3.77 -5.04
N ILE A 28 2.82 2.46 -5.20
CA ILE A 28 3.96 1.69 -5.68
C ILE A 28 4.03 1.85 -7.21
N VAL A 29 5.22 2.15 -7.69
CA VAL A 29 5.48 2.42 -9.12
C VAL A 29 6.01 1.19 -9.82
N SER A 30 6.86 0.42 -9.15
CA SER A 30 7.48 -0.78 -9.71
C SER A 30 7.88 -1.78 -8.63
N TYR A 31 8.00 -3.06 -9.04
CA TYR A 31 8.48 -4.15 -8.21
C TYR A 31 9.62 -4.89 -8.93
N ASP A 32 10.59 -5.31 -8.14
CA ASP A 32 11.65 -6.23 -8.55
C ASP A 32 11.83 -7.21 -7.38
N LEU A 33 11.01 -8.26 -7.38
CA LEU A 33 10.89 -9.21 -6.26
C LEU A 33 11.22 -10.62 -6.72
N THR A 34 11.96 -11.33 -5.88
CA THR A 34 12.22 -12.77 -5.98
C THR A 34 11.39 -13.48 -4.93
N VAL A 35 10.70 -14.53 -5.33
CA VAL A 35 9.90 -15.38 -4.46
C VAL A 35 10.51 -16.77 -4.40
N GLN A 36 10.79 -17.26 -3.20
CA GLN A 36 11.28 -18.59 -2.94
C GLN A 36 10.27 -19.35 -2.09
N ILE A 37 9.84 -20.54 -2.56
CA ILE A 37 8.86 -21.38 -1.88
C ILE A 37 9.57 -22.55 -1.24
N ASP A 38 9.47 -22.66 0.07
CA ASP A 38 9.96 -23.80 0.86
C ASP A 38 8.76 -24.64 1.32
N VAL A 39 8.44 -25.65 0.53
CA VAL A 39 7.28 -26.51 0.79
C VAL A 39 7.43 -27.32 2.08
N PRO A 40 8.59 -27.96 2.37
CA PRO A 40 8.80 -28.69 3.61
C PRO A 40 8.57 -27.85 4.85
N ASN A 41 9.05 -26.61 4.87
CA ASN A 41 8.91 -25.71 6.00
C ASN A 41 7.65 -24.84 5.93
N ARG A 42 6.83 -25.01 4.89
CA ARG A 42 5.60 -24.22 4.67
C ARG A 42 5.84 -22.71 4.72
N GLN A 43 6.89 -22.27 4.06
CA GLN A 43 7.32 -20.88 4.04
C GLN A 43 7.42 -20.37 2.61
N VAL A 44 7.14 -19.08 2.46
CA VAL A 44 7.40 -18.33 1.24
C VAL A 44 8.26 -17.14 1.61
N GLU A 45 9.49 -17.12 1.14
CA GLU A 45 10.37 -15.98 1.31
C GLU A 45 10.25 -15.05 0.12
N VAL A 46 10.09 -13.77 0.40
CA VAL A 46 10.05 -12.72 -0.61
C VAL A 46 11.16 -11.74 -0.33
N GLY A 47 12.02 -11.52 -1.32
CA GLY A 47 13.12 -10.57 -1.21
C GLY A 47 13.26 -9.75 -2.48
N GLY A 48 13.83 -8.55 -2.36
CA GLY A 48 14.05 -7.67 -3.50
C GLY A 48 13.79 -6.22 -3.19
N SER A 49 13.23 -5.49 -4.14
CA SER A 49 12.94 -4.07 -3.97
C SER A 49 11.63 -3.67 -4.64
N PHE A 50 11.06 -2.58 -4.16
CA PHE A 50 9.96 -1.89 -4.83
C PHE A 50 10.18 -0.38 -4.76
N GLU A 51 9.61 0.32 -5.71
CA GLU A 51 9.71 1.76 -5.79
C GLU A 51 8.39 2.40 -5.41
N VAL A 52 8.43 3.32 -4.46
CA VAL A 52 7.28 4.08 -3.97
C VAL A 52 7.38 5.51 -4.42
N ASN A 53 6.29 6.06 -4.92
CA ASN A 53 6.10 7.49 -5.04
C ASN A 53 5.15 7.94 -3.91
N PHE A 54 5.69 8.68 -2.94
CA PHE A 54 4.92 9.19 -1.82
C PHE A 54 4.09 10.41 -2.18
N HIS A 55 4.43 11.06 -3.31
CA HIS A 55 3.91 12.40 -3.61
C HIS A 55 4.10 13.33 -2.40
N ASP A 56 3.13 14.07 -1.99
CA ASP A 56 3.20 14.94 -0.81
C ASP A 56 2.81 14.22 0.51
N SER A 57 2.69 12.89 0.48
CA SER A 57 2.30 12.10 1.66
C SER A 57 3.50 11.68 2.49
N ASP A 58 3.32 11.61 3.80
CA ASP A 58 4.34 11.12 4.75
C ASP A 58 4.34 9.60 4.88
N SER A 59 3.36 8.91 4.30
CA SER A 59 3.23 7.47 4.42
C SER A 59 2.43 6.85 3.27
N ILE A 60 2.60 5.54 3.10
CA ILE A 60 1.79 4.68 2.25
C ILE A 60 1.29 3.48 3.03
N SER A 61 0.04 3.08 2.79
CA SER A 61 -0.55 1.87 3.38
C SER A 61 -0.61 0.77 2.36
N LEU A 62 -0.09 -0.39 2.72
CA LEU A 62 -0.09 -1.62 1.94
C LEU A 62 -0.87 -2.69 2.68
N VAL A 63 -1.28 -3.73 1.97
CA VAL A 63 -1.89 -4.92 2.59
C VAL A 63 -0.90 -6.06 2.54
N LEU A 64 -0.65 -6.65 3.69
CA LEU A 64 0.20 -7.82 3.84
C LEU A 64 -0.56 -8.89 4.64
N TRP A 65 -0.26 -10.16 4.40
CA TRP A 65 -0.89 -11.23 5.17
C TRP A 65 -0.47 -11.17 6.64
N ARG A 66 -1.41 -11.39 7.57
CA ARG A 66 -1.17 -11.23 9.03
C ARG A 66 -0.04 -12.09 9.59
N HIS A 67 0.23 -13.22 8.94
CA HIS A 67 1.29 -14.15 9.32
C HIS A 67 2.64 -13.86 8.64
N ALA A 68 2.74 -12.70 7.99
CA ALA A 68 4.01 -12.23 7.45
C ALA A 68 4.94 -11.78 8.59
N ARG A 69 6.19 -12.22 8.51
CA ARG A 69 7.28 -11.68 9.33
C ARG A 69 8.12 -10.78 8.43
N ILE A 70 8.20 -9.52 8.78
CA ILE A 70 9.05 -8.56 8.08
C ILE A 70 10.45 -8.68 8.65
N ASP A 71 11.39 -9.12 7.80
CA ASP A 71 12.79 -9.31 8.18
C ASP A 71 13.61 -8.05 7.89
N THR A 72 13.29 -7.33 6.81
CA THR A 72 14.02 -6.12 6.40
C THR A 72 13.12 -5.19 5.61
N LEU A 73 13.17 -3.90 5.96
CA LEU A 73 12.65 -2.79 5.16
C LEU A 73 13.67 -1.65 5.21
N ARG A 74 14.33 -1.35 4.08
CA ARG A 74 15.40 -0.36 4.04
C ARG A 74 15.32 0.54 2.81
N HIS A 75 15.60 1.81 3.02
CA HIS A 75 15.93 2.75 1.96
C HIS A 75 17.42 3.07 2.04
N SER A 76 18.16 2.76 0.96
CA SER A 76 19.64 2.80 0.99
C SER A 76 20.18 1.89 2.10
N SER A 77 20.91 2.42 3.08
CA SER A 77 21.47 1.68 4.23
C SER A 77 20.64 1.82 5.51
N ARG A 78 19.56 2.63 5.51
CA ARG A 78 18.77 2.97 6.70
C ARG A 78 17.50 2.16 6.77
N GLU A 79 17.13 1.72 7.96
CA GLU A 79 15.84 1.09 8.21
C GLU A 79 14.72 2.11 8.05
N ILE A 80 13.59 1.64 7.49
CA ILE A 80 12.39 2.45 7.33
C ILE A 80 11.51 2.21 8.54
N THR A 81 11.00 3.30 9.09
CA THR A 81 9.96 3.23 10.12
C THR A 81 8.67 2.70 9.48
N TYR A 82 8.08 1.70 10.10
CA TYR A 82 6.81 1.13 9.67
C TYR A 82 5.91 0.76 10.85
N ARG A 83 4.63 0.61 10.57
CA ARG A 83 3.64 0.07 11.50
C ARG A 83 2.91 -1.08 10.82
N PHE A 84 2.96 -2.25 11.41
CA PHE A 84 2.19 -3.42 10.95
C PHE A 84 1.07 -3.70 11.95
N ASP A 85 -0.17 -3.42 11.54
CA ASP A 85 -1.34 -3.67 12.37
C ASP A 85 -1.81 -5.11 12.13
N THR A 86 -1.52 -5.99 13.08
CA THR A 86 -1.89 -7.41 13.02
C THR A 86 -3.26 -7.70 13.64
N LEU A 87 -3.89 -6.74 14.29
CA LEU A 87 -5.14 -6.92 15.02
C LEU A 87 -6.37 -6.62 14.15
N ALA A 88 -6.35 -5.48 13.47
CA ALA A 88 -7.47 -5.06 12.64
C ALA A 88 -7.34 -5.58 11.21
N PRO A 89 -8.41 -6.14 10.60
CA PRO A 89 -8.39 -6.50 9.19
C PRO A 89 -8.16 -5.27 8.31
N ALA A 90 -7.40 -5.46 7.22
CA ALA A 90 -7.21 -4.40 6.25
C ALA A 90 -8.53 -4.09 5.52
N PRO A 91 -8.74 -2.83 5.10
CA PRO A 91 -9.95 -2.45 4.35
C PRO A 91 -10.10 -3.19 3.02
N ALA A 92 -8.98 -3.65 2.44
CA ALA A 92 -9.00 -4.37 1.16
C ALA A 92 -9.41 -5.83 1.38
N GLN A 93 -10.52 -6.22 0.79
CA GLN A 93 -11.13 -7.55 0.95
C GLN A 93 -10.49 -8.65 0.08
N PHE A 94 -9.50 -8.31 -0.76
CA PHE A 94 -8.93 -9.24 -1.74
C PHE A 94 -7.94 -10.26 -1.14
N ILE A 95 -7.41 -9.99 0.04
CA ILE A 95 -6.48 -10.89 0.73
C ILE A 95 -7.14 -11.35 2.02
N PRO A 96 -7.58 -12.62 2.10
CA PRO A 96 -8.05 -13.18 3.35
C PRO A 96 -7.00 -12.97 4.44
N ASP A 97 -7.43 -12.54 5.62
CA ASP A 97 -6.51 -12.23 6.73
C ASP A 97 -5.45 -11.14 6.42
N GLY A 98 -5.72 -10.29 5.44
CA GLY A 98 -4.88 -9.13 5.15
C GLY A 98 -4.86 -8.15 6.33
N ARG A 99 -3.70 -7.55 6.55
CA ARG A 99 -3.45 -6.54 7.58
C ARG A 99 -2.75 -5.35 6.98
N THR A 100 -2.96 -4.18 7.57
CA THR A 100 -2.36 -2.95 7.07
C THR A 100 -0.91 -2.83 7.51
N LEU A 101 -0.02 -2.69 6.53
CA LEU A 101 1.37 -2.27 6.70
C LEU A 101 1.49 -0.82 6.27
N THR A 102 1.73 0.07 7.20
CA THR A 102 2.01 1.49 6.91
C THR A 102 3.50 1.72 6.90
N LEU A 103 4.01 2.18 5.76
CA LEU A 103 5.41 2.58 5.59
C LEU A 103 5.49 4.10 5.67
N TYR A 104 6.37 4.61 6.52
CA TYR A 104 6.60 6.04 6.62
C TYR A 104 7.72 6.46 5.67
N ARG A 105 7.56 7.64 5.07
CA ARG A 105 8.57 8.22 4.19
C ARG A 105 9.89 8.39 4.95
N PRO A 106 11.01 7.89 4.40
CA PRO A 106 12.30 8.08 5.06
C PRO A 106 12.68 9.56 5.14
N ALA A 107 13.21 9.99 6.27
CA ALA A 107 13.64 11.37 6.45
C ALA A 107 14.68 11.77 5.40
N GLY A 108 14.43 12.86 4.68
CA GLY A 108 15.32 13.37 3.64
C GLY A 108 15.26 12.57 2.32
N ALA A 109 14.33 11.64 2.18
CA ALA A 109 14.12 10.96 0.90
C ALA A 109 13.32 11.83 -0.05
N ASP A 110 13.59 11.69 -1.35
CA ASP A 110 12.77 12.25 -2.40
C ASP A 110 11.36 11.66 -2.37
N ASP A 111 10.40 12.28 -3.06
CA ASP A 111 9.05 11.74 -3.19
C ASP A 111 9.05 10.32 -3.74
N ARG A 112 9.99 10.02 -4.60
CA ARG A 112 10.17 8.71 -5.21
C ARG A 112 11.41 8.04 -4.64
N CYS A 113 11.21 6.91 -3.97
CA CYS A 113 12.31 6.18 -3.37
C CYS A 113 12.18 4.66 -3.55
N ARG A 114 13.33 3.99 -3.67
CA ARG A 114 13.43 2.54 -3.73
C ARG A 114 13.57 1.97 -2.33
N ILE A 115 12.75 0.98 -2.02
CA ILE A 115 12.72 0.28 -0.75
C ILE A 115 13.17 -1.16 -0.97
N ASN A 116 14.23 -1.58 -0.31
CA ASN A 116 14.65 -2.98 -0.26
C ASN A 116 13.84 -3.68 0.83
N THR A 117 13.32 -4.85 0.50
CA THR A 117 12.47 -5.62 1.39
C THR A 117 12.88 -7.08 1.45
N ARG A 118 12.68 -7.68 2.62
CA ARG A 118 12.64 -9.13 2.81
C ARG A 118 11.59 -9.43 3.84
N TYR A 119 10.73 -10.39 3.54
CA TYR A 119 9.73 -10.88 4.47
C TYR A 119 9.44 -12.35 4.21
N THR A 120 8.99 -13.04 5.25
CA THR A 120 8.63 -14.46 5.21
C THR A 120 7.14 -14.60 5.50
N LEU A 121 6.44 -15.34 4.66
CA LEU A 121 5.06 -15.74 4.85
C LEU A 121 5.04 -17.18 5.39
N TYR A 122 4.36 -17.40 6.52
CA TYR A 122 4.18 -18.73 7.08
C TYR A 122 2.81 -19.27 6.68
N MET A 123 2.79 -20.32 5.85
CA MET A 123 1.56 -20.98 5.47
C MET A 123 1.03 -21.78 6.65
N GLN A 124 -0.15 -21.43 7.14
CA GLN A 124 -0.82 -22.22 8.16
C GLN A 124 -1.39 -23.49 7.56
N GLU A 125 -1.42 -24.55 8.35
CA GLU A 125 -2.18 -25.75 8.02
C GLU A 125 -3.67 -25.39 8.01
N VAL A 126 -4.33 -25.63 6.88
CA VAL A 126 -5.79 -25.53 6.82
C VAL A 126 -6.34 -26.65 7.68
N GLN A 127 -6.76 -26.31 8.89
CA GLN A 127 -7.45 -27.26 9.76
C GLN A 127 -8.87 -27.46 9.23
N GLY A 128 -9.10 -28.55 8.58
CA GLY A 128 -10.41 -28.94 8.04
C GLY A 128 -10.26 -29.85 6.82
N PRO A 129 -11.34 -30.54 6.41
CA PRO A 129 -11.33 -31.27 5.16
C PRO A 129 -10.98 -30.27 4.05
N ALA A 130 -9.94 -30.58 3.28
CA ALA A 130 -9.57 -29.79 2.12
C ALA A 130 -10.81 -29.68 1.22
N LYS A 131 -11.43 -28.51 1.18
CA LYS A 131 -12.47 -28.24 0.19
C LYS A 131 -11.81 -28.38 -1.17
N SER A 132 -12.33 -29.25 -2.01
CA SER A 132 -11.81 -29.39 -3.36
C SER A 132 -12.10 -28.10 -4.14
N PHE A 133 -11.30 -27.81 -5.15
CA PHE A 133 -11.55 -26.66 -6.02
C PHE A 133 -12.97 -26.70 -6.62
N ASN A 134 -13.53 -27.88 -6.82
CA ASN A 134 -14.89 -28.09 -7.31
C ASN A 134 -15.99 -27.70 -6.31
N ASP A 135 -15.72 -27.82 -5.00
CA ASP A 135 -16.70 -27.47 -3.96
C ASP A 135 -16.95 -25.95 -3.96
N HIS A 136 -15.94 -25.17 -4.33
CA HIS A 136 -16.06 -23.71 -4.36
C HIS A 136 -16.92 -23.19 -5.53
N TRP A 137 -16.94 -23.90 -6.65
CA TRP A 137 -17.76 -23.53 -7.83
C TRP A 137 -19.23 -23.93 -7.65
N ASN A 138 -19.52 -24.95 -6.87
CA ASN A 138 -20.89 -25.39 -6.59
C ASN A 138 -21.63 -24.46 -5.60
N GLU A 139 -20.90 -23.65 -4.83
CA GLU A 139 -21.48 -22.62 -3.93
C GLU A 139 -21.84 -21.31 -4.66
N LEU A 140 -21.39 -21.12 -5.91
CA LEU A 140 -21.59 -19.92 -6.72
C LEU A 140 -22.64 -20.09 -7.83
N GLY A 141 -23.27 -21.26 -7.95
CA GLY A 141 -24.31 -21.61 -8.92
C GLY A 141 -25.73 -21.35 -8.47
#